data_f113a1d775974144d03512f96d5c059a
#
_entry.id   f113a1d775974144d03512f96d5c059a
#
_cell.length_a   1.000
_cell.length_b   1.000
_cell.length_c   1.000
_cell.angle_alpha   90.00
_cell.angle_beta   90.00
_cell.angle_gamma   90.00
#
_symmetry.space_group_name_H-M   'P 1'
#
loop_
_entity.id
_entity.type
_entity.pdbx_description
1 polymer ?
#
loop_
_entity_poly.entity_id
_entity_poly.type
_entity_poly.pdbx_seq_one_letter_code
_entity_poly.pdbx_strand_id
1 'polypeptide(L)'
;NMFKKEGYNAYAFHNHTYKYYERNKSHPNIGFDYYGCGNGLEKKMNCKHWPNSDLEMVEASFDYFLNDDKPFLTYYMTVSGHLNYNFYGNNMASRNKKAVKDLKYSTAVKAYYATQIELDKALEKLLKTLEEKNLLEDTLIVLGPDHYPYGLTTKEMNEVSKIDRTNKFENYHTTLIMYNPSIERTKINKVVSGLDLLPTIYNLYGIEYDSRLLMGRDIFSESEGIAILSDRSWITNKGTYNTVTKEFKSFNNEEVSKEYIDKINSIVYQKFSMSSLILDYDYYKKLGI
;
A
#
# COMPACT_ATOMS: atom_id res chain seq x y z
N ASN A 1 -11.64 -7.51 -10.81
CA ASN A 1 -12.58 -7.72 -11.94
C ASN A 1 -13.44 -6.50 -12.31
N MET A 2 -13.73 -5.56 -11.39
CA MET A 2 -14.57 -4.38 -11.71
C MET A 2 -13.96 -3.54 -12.85
N PHE A 3 -12.69 -3.16 -12.76
CA PHE A 3 -12.01 -2.41 -13.81
C PHE A 3 -12.06 -3.14 -15.19
N LYS A 4 -11.92 -4.47 -15.21
CA LYS A 4 -12.06 -5.22 -16.47
C LYS A 4 -13.49 -5.14 -17.06
N LYS A 5 -14.52 -5.06 -16.21
CA LYS A 5 -15.91 -4.84 -16.66
C LYS A 5 -16.09 -3.46 -17.30
N GLU A 6 -15.32 -2.47 -16.80
CA GLU A 6 -15.26 -1.11 -17.36
C GLU A 6 -14.30 -0.98 -18.55
N GLY A 7 -13.80 -2.08 -19.10
CA GLY A 7 -12.98 -2.10 -20.30
C GLY A 7 -11.48 -1.90 -20.07
N TYR A 8 -11.02 -1.82 -18.82
CA TYR A 8 -9.60 -1.70 -18.51
C TYR A 8 -8.85 -3.01 -18.69
N ASN A 9 -7.60 -2.93 -19.14
CA ASN A 9 -6.64 -4.00 -18.97
C ASN A 9 -5.99 -3.86 -17.58
N ALA A 10 -5.82 -4.97 -16.86
CA ALA A 10 -5.34 -4.98 -15.48
C ALA A 10 -4.05 -5.78 -15.37
N TYR A 11 -2.97 -5.13 -14.99
CA TYR A 11 -1.62 -5.69 -14.89
C TYR A 11 -1.11 -5.62 -13.46
N ALA A 12 -0.39 -6.66 -13.02
CA ALA A 12 0.32 -6.65 -11.74
C ALA A 12 1.76 -7.07 -11.94
N PHE A 13 2.68 -6.33 -11.33
CA PHE A 13 4.13 -6.53 -11.44
C PHE A 13 4.77 -6.69 -10.08
N HIS A 14 5.70 -7.66 -10.00
CA HIS A 14 6.47 -7.89 -8.78
C HIS A 14 7.91 -8.28 -9.13
N ASN A 15 8.86 -7.46 -8.70
CA ASN A 15 10.28 -7.68 -8.97
C ASN A 15 10.93 -8.75 -8.07
N HIS A 16 10.17 -9.79 -7.75
CA HIS A 16 10.63 -10.99 -7.06
C HIS A 16 10.19 -12.23 -7.84
N THR A 17 10.52 -13.41 -7.32
CA THR A 17 10.16 -14.69 -7.92
C THR A 17 8.65 -14.76 -8.21
N TYR A 18 8.29 -15.11 -9.43
CA TYR A 18 6.91 -15.21 -9.92
C TYR A 18 5.97 -15.99 -8.98
N LYS A 19 6.48 -17.06 -8.34
CA LYS A 19 5.70 -17.91 -7.43
C LYS A 19 5.68 -17.43 -5.97
N TYR A 20 6.31 -16.32 -5.65
CA TYR A 20 6.40 -15.82 -4.28
C TYR A 20 5.01 -15.58 -3.69
N TYR A 21 4.74 -16.13 -2.50
CA TYR A 21 3.42 -16.15 -1.86
C TYR A 21 2.27 -16.65 -2.77
N GLU A 22 2.57 -17.54 -3.70
CA GLU A 22 1.60 -18.07 -4.68
C GLU A 22 0.87 -16.96 -5.49
N ARG A 23 1.51 -15.80 -5.68
CA ARG A 23 0.93 -14.68 -6.43
C ARG A 23 0.59 -15.06 -7.88
N ASN A 24 1.31 -16.01 -8.44
CA ASN A 24 1.00 -16.62 -9.75
C ASN A 24 -0.38 -17.30 -9.80
N LYS A 25 -1.00 -17.58 -8.66
CA LYS A 25 -2.37 -18.10 -8.57
C LYS A 25 -3.35 -17.02 -8.14
N SER A 26 -3.03 -16.27 -7.06
CA SER A 26 -3.94 -15.30 -6.47
C SER A 26 -4.21 -14.10 -7.38
N HIS A 27 -3.20 -13.52 -8.02
CA HIS A 27 -3.37 -12.31 -8.84
C HIS A 27 -4.18 -12.56 -10.12
N PRO A 28 -3.96 -13.65 -10.90
CA PRO A 28 -4.84 -14.00 -12.00
C PRO A 28 -6.30 -14.24 -11.55
N ASN A 29 -6.50 -14.88 -10.39
CA ASN A 29 -7.85 -15.15 -9.89
C ASN A 29 -8.64 -13.87 -9.54
N ILE A 30 -7.96 -12.79 -9.16
CA ILE A 30 -8.60 -11.49 -8.92
C ILE A 30 -8.58 -10.58 -10.14
N GLY A 31 -8.14 -11.09 -11.30
CA GLY A 31 -8.31 -10.43 -12.60
C GLY A 31 -7.07 -9.73 -13.17
N PHE A 32 -5.90 -9.88 -12.58
CA PHE A 32 -4.67 -9.29 -13.13
C PHE A 32 -3.93 -10.23 -14.08
N ASP A 33 -3.37 -9.68 -15.13
CA ASP A 33 -2.29 -10.31 -15.88
C ASP A 33 -1.00 -10.07 -15.08
N TYR A 34 -0.49 -11.13 -14.43
CA TYR A 34 0.58 -11.02 -13.43
C TYR A 34 1.93 -11.40 -14.00
N TYR A 35 2.92 -10.55 -13.75
CA TYR A 35 4.31 -10.71 -14.19
C TYR A 35 5.29 -10.59 -13.01
N GLY A 36 6.26 -11.50 -12.99
CA GLY A 36 7.33 -11.54 -12.00
C GLY A 36 8.61 -12.09 -12.60
N CYS A 37 9.68 -12.18 -11.78
CA CYS A 37 10.90 -12.86 -12.18
C CYS A 37 10.64 -14.35 -12.43
N GLY A 38 10.92 -14.81 -13.64
CA GLY A 38 10.61 -16.16 -14.13
C GLY A 38 9.30 -16.25 -14.91
N ASN A 39 8.64 -15.11 -15.17
CA ASN A 39 7.45 -15.02 -16.03
C ASN A 39 7.39 -13.68 -16.78
N GLY A 40 8.47 -13.33 -17.45
CA GLY A 40 8.55 -12.21 -18.37
C GLY A 40 9.48 -11.07 -17.94
N LEU A 41 9.48 -10.65 -16.67
CA LEU A 41 10.31 -9.53 -16.23
C LEU A 41 11.81 -9.81 -16.34
N GLU A 42 12.26 -11.07 -16.16
CA GLU A 42 13.67 -11.46 -16.29
C GLU A 42 14.28 -11.21 -17.66
N LYS A 43 13.47 -10.95 -18.68
CA LYS A 43 13.93 -10.60 -20.02
C LYS A 43 14.45 -9.17 -20.12
N LYS A 44 14.05 -8.29 -19.21
CA LYS A 44 14.30 -6.84 -19.25
C LYS A 44 14.89 -6.26 -17.97
N MET A 45 14.86 -7.03 -16.85
CA MET A 45 15.44 -6.61 -15.59
C MET A 45 16.33 -7.68 -14.99
N ASN A 46 17.23 -7.28 -14.10
CA ASN A 46 18.07 -8.21 -13.37
C ASN A 46 17.31 -8.82 -12.16
N CYS A 47 16.98 -10.10 -12.27
CA CYS A 47 16.27 -10.85 -11.24
C CYS A 47 17.18 -11.62 -10.26
N LYS A 48 18.50 -11.36 -10.26
CA LYS A 48 19.47 -12.12 -9.47
C LYS A 48 19.95 -11.41 -8.20
N HIS A 49 19.47 -10.20 -7.99
CA HIS A 49 19.83 -9.37 -6.84
C HIS A 49 18.81 -9.47 -5.71
N TRP A 50 19.23 -9.10 -4.51
CA TRP A 50 18.31 -8.90 -3.40
C TRP A 50 18.64 -7.62 -2.63
N PRO A 51 17.66 -6.75 -2.42
CA PRO A 51 16.41 -6.66 -3.19
C PRO A 51 16.67 -6.38 -4.68
N ASN A 52 15.70 -6.70 -5.54
CA ASN A 52 15.73 -6.29 -6.94
C ASN A 52 15.33 -4.81 -7.09
N SER A 53 15.65 -4.22 -8.24
CA SER A 53 15.37 -2.81 -8.53
C SER A 53 13.90 -2.57 -8.90
N ASP A 54 13.27 -1.61 -8.23
CA ASP A 54 11.94 -1.12 -8.59
C ASP A 54 11.99 -0.29 -9.89
N LEU A 55 13.08 0.45 -10.12
CA LEU A 55 13.30 1.18 -11.37
C LEU A 55 13.30 0.22 -12.57
N GLU A 56 14.09 -0.85 -12.50
CA GLU A 56 14.16 -1.85 -13.57
C GLU A 56 12.79 -2.53 -13.80
N MET A 57 12.02 -2.78 -12.74
CA MET A 57 10.67 -3.34 -12.87
C MET A 57 9.72 -2.38 -13.58
N VAL A 58 9.72 -1.11 -13.20
CA VAL A 58 8.87 -0.10 -13.83
C VAL A 58 9.23 0.05 -15.31
N GLU A 59 10.51 0.14 -15.65
CA GLU A 59 10.96 0.21 -17.05
C GLU A 59 10.55 -1.05 -17.83
N ALA A 60 10.74 -2.23 -17.25
CA ALA A 60 10.37 -3.50 -17.89
C ALA A 60 8.86 -3.63 -18.11
N SER A 61 8.05 -2.98 -17.30
CA SER A 61 6.58 -3.07 -17.35
C SER A 61 5.96 -2.26 -18.48
N PHE A 62 6.61 -1.23 -18.98
CA PHE A 62 6.03 -0.28 -19.94
C PHE A 62 5.53 -0.94 -21.24
N ASP A 63 6.21 -1.95 -21.73
CA ASP A 63 5.80 -2.63 -22.95
C ASP A 63 4.49 -3.43 -22.82
N TYR A 64 4.05 -3.69 -21.59
CA TYR A 64 2.83 -4.46 -21.35
C TYR A 64 1.58 -3.58 -21.39
N PHE A 65 1.66 -2.29 -21.05
CA PHE A 65 0.47 -1.46 -20.93
C PHE A 65 0.51 -0.12 -21.68
N LEU A 66 1.70 0.44 -21.99
CA LEU A 66 1.76 1.74 -22.66
C LEU A 66 1.47 1.72 -24.16
N ASN A 67 1.47 0.54 -24.77
CA ASN A 67 1.20 0.37 -26.20
C ASN A 67 -0.23 -0.18 -26.44
N ASP A 68 -1.06 -0.25 -25.41
CA ASP A 68 -2.42 -0.71 -25.49
C ASP A 68 -3.38 0.46 -25.76
N ASP A 69 -4.36 0.28 -26.62
CA ASP A 69 -5.39 1.30 -26.90
C ASP A 69 -6.47 1.38 -25.78
N LYS A 70 -6.40 0.47 -24.81
CA LYS A 70 -7.35 0.42 -23.68
C LYS A 70 -6.79 1.13 -22.46
N PRO A 71 -7.66 1.66 -21.60
CA PRO A 71 -7.23 2.16 -20.30
C PRO A 71 -6.64 1.02 -19.46
N PHE A 72 -5.71 1.36 -18.58
CA PHE A 72 -4.97 0.37 -17.79
C PHE A 72 -5.15 0.59 -16.30
N LEU A 73 -5.15 -0.52 -15.56
CA LEU A 73 -4.92 -0.58 -14.12
C LEU A 73 -3.60 -1.33 -13.89
N THR A 74 -2.61 -0.66 -13.33
CA THR A 74 -1.32 -1.28 -13.04
C THR A 74 -1.06 -1.31 -11.55
N TYR A 75 -0.77 -2.50 -11.00
CA TYR A 75 -0.44 -2.71 -9.60
C TYR A 75 1.02 -3.14 -9.46
N TYR A 76 1.83 -2.29 -8.83
CA TYR A 76 3.24 -2.57 -8.53
C TYR A 76 3.43 -3.01 -7.09
N MET A 77 4.03 -4.19 -6.90
CA MET A 77 4.48 -4.69 -5.60
C MET A 77 6.00 -4.55 -5.55
N THR A 78 6.46 -3.44 -5.01
CA THR A 78 7.86 -3.05 -4.97
C THR A 78 8.66 -3.79 -3.89
N VAL A 79 9.96 -4.03 -4.09
CA VAL A 79 10.83 -4.69 -3.11
C VAL A 79 12.14 -3.96 -2.85
N SER A 80 12.50 -2.90 -3.57
CA SER A 80 13.79 -2.22 -3.36
C SER A 80 13.97 -1.73 -1.94
N GLY A 81 12.87 -1.32 -1.27
CA GLY A 81 12.83 -0.90 0.12
C GLY A 81 12.88 -2.02 1.17
N HIS A 82 13.04 -3.28 0.76
CA HIS A 82 13.01 -4.42 1.68
C HIS A 82 14.29 -4.55 2.54
N LEU A 83 14.16 -5.17 3.71
CA LEU A 83 15.28 -5.48 4.62
C LEU A 83 16.21 -6.58 4.02
N ASN A 84 17.43 -6.77 4.56
CA ASN A 84 18.01 -6.13 5.73
C ASN A 84 18.66 -4.79 5.34
N TYR A 85 18.58 -3.80 6.22
CA TYR A 85 19.13 -2.46 5.96
C TYR A 85 20.62 -2.39 6.30
N ASN A 86 21.46 -2.80 5.34
CA ASN A 86 22.90 -2.72 5.40
C ASN A 86 23.50 -2.56 3.99
N PHE A 87 24.78 -2.20 3.90
CA PHE A 87 25.46 -1.96 2.62
C PHE A 87 26.19 -3.18 2.05
N TYR A 88 26.11 -4.35 2.68
CA TYR A 88 26.84 -5.55 2.25
C TYR A 88 25.93 -6.62 1.65
N GLY A 89 24.73 -6.79 2.20
CA GLY A 89 23.77 -7.80 1.76
C GLY A 89 22.53 -7.23 1.09
N ASN A 90 22.37 -5.88 1.07
CA ASN A 90 21.27 -5.22 0.40
C ASN A 90 21.78 -4.49 -0.86
N ASN A 91 21.37 -4.97 -2.01
CA ASN A 91 21.88 -4.49 -3.30
C ASN A 91 21.47 -3.05 -3.58
N MET A 92 20.23 -2.66 -3.26
CA MET A 92 19.73 -1.31 -3.51
C MET A 92 20.37 -0.31 -2.55
N ALA A 93 20.57 -0.68 -1.28
CA ALA A 93 21.33 0.13 -0.36
C ALA A 93 22.78 0.33 -0.84
N SER A 94 23.44 -0.74 -1.29
CA SER A 94 24.80 -0.68 -1.81
C SER A 94 24.92 0.21 -3.04
N ARG A 95 23.98 0.09 -3.99
CA ARG A 95 23.90 0.89 -5.23
C ARG A 95 23.83 2.39 -4.93
N ASN A 96 23.03 2.79 -3.94
CA ASN A 96 22.77 4.19 -3.60
C ASN A 96 23.58 4.71 -2.40
N LYS A 97 24.58 3.96 -1.91
CA LYS A 97 25.40 4.30 -0.72
C LYS A 97 25.98 5.69 -0.75
N LYS A 98 26.46 6.15 -1.92
CA LYS A 98 27.10 7.47 -2.06
C LYS A 98 26.13 8.62 -1.74
N ALA A 99 24.85 8.50 -2.08
CA ALA A 99 23.86 9.55 -1.87
C ALA A 99 23.53 9.78 -0.39
N VAL A 100 23.77 8.80 0.47
CA VAL A 100 23.44 8.86 1.90
C VAL A 100 24.66 8.96 2.82
N LYS A 101 25.87 9.03 2.25
CA LYS A 101 27.14 8.95 3.03
C LYS A 101 27.25 10.03 4.10
N ASP A 102 26.80 11.25 3.80
CA ASP A 102 26.95 12.44 4.65
C ASP A 102 25.78 12.65 5.62
N LEU A 103 24.75 11.80 5.57
CA LEU A 103 23.64 11.83 6.53
C LEU A 103 24.12 11.47 7.94
N LYS A 104 23.59 12.17 8.95
CA LYS A 104 23.96 11.99 10.35
C LYS A 104 23.03 11.00 11.07
N TYR A 105 22.91 9.78 10.53
CA TYR A 105 22.08 8.70 11.05
C TYR A 105 22.91 7.43 11.25
N SER A 106 22.34 6.46 11.95
CA SER A 106 22.92 5.11 12.07
C SER A 106 23.10 4.47 10.69
N THR A 107 23.97 3.46 10.62
CA THR A 107 24.24 2.75 9.34
C THR A 107 22.97 2.10 8.78
N ALA A 108 22.12 1.52 9.63
CA ALA A 108 20.89 0.90 9.20
C ALA A 108 19.90 1.92 8.61
N VAL A 109 19.76 3.09 9.26
CA VAL A 109 18.91 4.17 8.74
C VAL A 109 19.44 4.73 7.43
N LYS A 110 20.75 4.92 7.28
CA LYS A 110 21.35 5.31 5.99
C LYS A 110 21.08 4.27 4.90
N ALA A 111 21.21 2.98 5.21
CA ALA A 111 20.92 1.93 4.27
C ALA A 111 19.42 1.89 3.90
N TYR A 112 18.52 2.11 4.86
CA TYR A 112 17.10 2.26 4.61
C TYR A 112 16.81 3.41 3.61
N TYR A 113 17.35 4.61 3.86
CA TYR A 113 17.19 5.72 2.90
C TYR A 113 17.77 5.40 1.53
N ALA A 114 18.91 4.73 1.46
CA ALA A 114 19.50 4.32 0.20
C ALA A 114 18.60 3.37 -0.61
N THR A 115 17.84 2.52 0.07
CA THR A 115 16.84 1.66 -0.60
C THR A 115 15.64 2.46 -1.12
N GLN A 116 15.20 3.49 -0.40
CA GLN A 116 14.07 4.33 -0.81
C GLN A 116 14.41 5.20 -2.04
N ILE A 117 15.69 5.57 -2.23
CA ILE A 117 16.15 6.28 -3.44
C ILE A 117 15.85 5.45 -4.71
N GLU A 118 15.88 4.13 -4.63
CA GLU A 118 15.58 3.30 -5.79
C GLU A 118 14.08 3.37 -6.16
N LEU A 119 13.20 3.38 -5.17
CA LEU A 119 11.77 3.60 -5.38
C LEU A 119 11.49 5.00 -5.93
N ASP A 120 12.17 6.02 -5.41
CA ASP A 120 12.06 7.41 -5.88
C ASP A 120 12.41 7.54 -7.37
N LYS A 121 13.51 6.91 -7.81
CA LYS A 121 13.89 6.84 -9.22
C LYS A 121 12.86 6.10 -10.08
N ALA A 122 12.27 5.03 -9.55
CA ALA A 122 11.21 4.29 -10.23
C ALA A 122 9.98 5.17 -10.46
N LEU A 123 9.59 5.93 -9.43
CA LEU A 123 8.47 6.87 -9.52
C LEU A 123 8.78 8.03 -10.49
N GLU A 124 9.98 8.60 -10.43
CA GLU A 124 10.42 9.63 -11.40
C GLU A 124 10.32 9.11 -12.84
N LYS A 125 10.80 7.89 -13.08
CA LYS A 125 10.74 7.28 -14.41
C LYS A 125 9.30 7.04 -14.88
N LEU A 126 8.44 6.57 -13.99
CA LEU A 126 7.00 6.37 -14.28
C LEU A 126 6.35 7.69 -14.67
N LEU A 127 6.50 8.73 -13.84
CA LEU A 127 5.89 10.05 -14.07
C LEU A 127 6.35 10.65 -15.40
N LYS A 128 7.66 10.68 -15.65
CA LYS A 128 8.22 11.20 -16.91
C LYS A 128 7.70 10.44 -18.13
N THR A 129 7.62 9.11 -18.04
CA THR A 129 7.15 8.31 -19.17
C THR A 129 5.66 8.53 -19.45
N LEU A 130 4.83 8.65 -18.39
CA LEU A 130 3.41 8.98 -18.55
C LEU A 130 3.21 10.37 -19.14
N GLU A 131 4.02 11.36 -18.72
CA GLU A 131 4.02 12.72 -19.27
C GLU A 131 4.42 12.73 -20.75
N GLU A 132 5.52 12.08 -21.12
CA GLU A 132 5.98 11.94 -22.52
C GLU A 132 4.95 11.27 -23.44
N LYS A 133 4.11 10.42 -22.86
CA LYS A 133 3.02 9.71 -23.57
C LYS A 133 1.68 10.47 -23.54
N ASN A 134 1.62 11.64 -22.91
CA ASN A 134 0.38 12.41 -22.67
C ASN A 134 -0.69 11.61 -21.90
N LEU A 135 -0.28 10.74 -20.97
CA LEU A 135 -1.15 9.90 -20.15
C LEU A 135 -1.23 10.37 -18.69
N LEU A 136 -0.35 11.28 -18.27
CA LEU A 136 -0.22 11.64 -16.84
C LEU A 136 -1.48 12.33 -16.30
N GLU A 137 -2.10 13.21 -17.07
CA GLU A 137 -3.32 13.93 -16.65
C GLU A 137 -4.53 13.00 -16.48
N ASP A 138 -4.56 11.90 -17.23
CA ASP A 138 -5.63 10.89 -17.16
C ASP A 138 -5.30 9.72 -16.23
N THR A 139 -4.15 9.79 -15.52
CA THR A 139 -3.70 8.70 -14.64
C THR A 139 -3.73 9.12 -13.18
N LEU A 140 -4.43 8.35 -12.34
CA LEU A 140 -4.35 8.46 -10.89
C LEU A 140 -3.22 7.54 -10.38
N ILE A 141 -2.23 8.12 -9.71
CA ILE A 141 -1.15 7.38 -9.06
C ILE A 141 -1.45 7.29 -7.57
N VAL A 142 -1.46 6.07 -7.04
CA VAL A 142 -1.74 5.79 -5.64
C VAL A 142 -0.54 5.10 -5.00
N LEU A 143 0.00 5.70 -3.94
CA LEU A 143 1.14 5.16 -3.18
C LEU A 143 0.71 4.93 -1.73
N GLY A 144 0.94 3.72 -1.26
CA GLY A 144 0.77 3.36 0.13
C GLY A 144 1.76 2.26 0.51
N PRO A 145 2.36 2.31 1.71
CA PRO A 145 3.21 1.23 2.19
C PRO A 145 2.34 0.03 2.59
N ASP A 146 2.87 -1.17 2.45
CA ASP A 146 2.26 -2.41 2.91
C ASP A 146 2.51 -2.65 4.41
N HIS A 147 3.65 -2.15 4.94
CA HIS A 147 4.01 -2.23 6.35
C HIS A 147 5.08 -1.18 6.72
N TYR A 148 5.33 -1.01 8.01
CA TYR A 148 6.44 -0.20 8.51
C TYR A 148 7.80 -0.94 8.32
N PRO A 149 8.95 -0.23 8.39
CA PRO A 149 10.27 -0.83 8.18
C PRO A 149 10.71 -1.65 9.41
N TYR A 150 10.09 -2.81 9.64
CA TYR A 150 10.36 -3.68 10.81
C TYR A 150 11.78 -4.29 10.85
N GLY A 151 12.59 -4.07 9.83
CA GLY A 151 14.02 -4.36 9.84
C GLY A 151 14.86 -3.30 10.56
N LEU A 152 14.27 -2.16 10.96
CA LEU A 152 14.86 -1.18 11.86
C LEU A 152 14.41 -1.44 13.29
N THR A 153 15.28 -1.21 14.25
CA THR A 153 14.90 -1.15 15.66
C THR A 153 14.05 0.08 15.96
N THR A 154 13.28 0.08 17.05
CA THR A 154 12.51 1.24 17.48
C THR A 154 13.39 2.49 17.64
N LYS A 155 14.62 2.33 18.15
CA LYS A 155 15.59 3.41 18.28
C LYS A 155 15.94 4.00 16.90
N GLU A 156 16.22 3.16 15.92
CA GLU A 156 16.55 3.59 14.56
C GLU A 156 15.34 4.22 13.84
N MET A 157 14.13 3.70 14.06
CA MET A 157 12.92 4.36 13.55
C MET A 157 12.74 5.77 14.17
N ASN A 158 13.03 5.92 15.46
CA ASN A 158 12.93 7.21 16.14
C ASN A 158 14.04 8.20 15.75
N GLU A 159 15.15 7.78 15.12
CA GLU A 159 16.13 8.71 14.54
C GLU A 159 15.52 9.60 13.46
N VAL A 160 14.50 9.11 12.74
CA VAL A 160 13.94 9.77 11.54
C VAL A 160 12.45 10.12 11.68
N SER A 161 11.80 9.56 12.67
CA SER A 161 10.38 9.80 12.93
C SER A 161 10.20 11.00 13.88
N LYS A 162 9.23 11.88 13.56
CA LYS A 162 8.76 12.91 14.50
C LYS A 162 7.80 12.36 15.56
N ILE A 163 7.39 11.13 15.43
CA ILE A 163 6.41 10.45 16.28
C ILE A 163 7.14 9.31 16.99
N ASP A 164 6.91 9.14 18.29
CA ASP A 164 7.51 8.05 19.06
C ASP A 164 6.96 6.69 18.62
N ARG A 165 7.83 5.87 18.04
CA ARG A 165 7.53 4.54 17.54
C ARG A 165 7.54 3.44 18.61
N THR A 166 7.66 3.78 19.89
CA THR A 166 7.41 2.84 21.00
C THR A 166 5.93 2.51 21.15
N ASN A 167 5.04 3.42 20.74
CA ASN A 167 3.61 3.21 20.71
C ASN A 167 3.22 2.31 19.53
N LYS A 168 2.60 1.15 19.80
CA LYS A 168 2.19 0.21 18.76
C LYS A 168 1.28 0.83 17.69
N PHE A 169 0.42 1.77 18.04
CA PHE A 169 -0.48 2.43 17.09
C PHE A 169 0.30 3.32 16.11
N GLU A 170 1.37 3.96 16.58
CA GLU A 170 2.20 4.82 15.74
C GLU A 170 3.09 4.02 14.79
N ASN A 171 3.42 2.77 15.08
CA ASN A 171 4.14 1.91 14.14
C ASN A 171 3.38 1.69 12.83
N TYR A 172 2.05 1.65 12.90
CA TYR A 172 1.18 1.46 11.75
C TYR A 172 0.71 2.78 11.12
N HIS A 173 1.11 3.92 11.70
CA HIS A 173 0.80 5.23 11.16
C HIS A 173 1.67 5.52 9.94
N THR A 174 1.07 5.48 8.76
CA THR A 174 1.72 5.65 7.47
C THR A 174 1.01 6.74 6.65
N THR A 175 1.53 7.02 5.46
CA THR A 175 0.95 8.04 4.57
C THR A 175 0.41 7.36 3.32
N LEU A 176 -0.84 7.66 2.97
CA LEU A 176 -1.41 7.40 1.66
C LEU A 176 -1.28 8.65 0.80
N ILE A 177 -0.78 8.50 -0.41
CA ILE A 177 -0.67 9.59 -1.40
C ILE A 177 -1.48 9.19 -2.62
N MET A 178 -2.40 10.06 -3.04
CA MET A 178 -3.08 9.98 -4.32
C MET A 178 -2.65 11.20 -5.15
N TYR A 179 -2.13 10.96 -6.32
CA TYR A 179 -1.57 12.00 -7.18
C TYR A 179 -2.16 11.94 -8.60
N ASN A 180 -2.63 13.06 -9.05
CA ASN A 180 -2.90 13.39 -10.43
C ASN A 180 -2.66 14.89 -10.58
N PRO A 181 -2.03 15.39 -11.66
CA PRO A 181 -1.68 16.82 -11.80
C PRO A 181 -2.90 17.75 -11.86
N SER A 182 -4.07 17.24 -12.25
CA SER A 182 -5.32 17.99 -12.33
C SER A 182 -6.09 18.06 -11.00
N ILE A 183 -5.63 17.34 -9.96
CA ILE A 183 -6.29 17.34 -8.65
C ILE A 183 -5.65 18.39 -7.74
N GLU A 184 -6.47 19.26 -7.15
CA GLU A 184 -5.99 20.23 -6.16
C GLU A 184 -5.38 19.53 -4.93
N ARG A 185 -4.24 20.07 -4.48
CA ARG A 185 -3.56 19.56 -3.31
C ARG A 185 -4.41 19.71 -2.05
N THR A 186 -4.88 18.60 -1.52
CA THR A 186 -5.69 18.53 -0.32
C THR A 186 -5.07 17.58 0.72
N LYS A 187 -5.15 17.96 2.00
CA LYS A 187 -4.75 17.08 3.10
C LYS A 187 -6.00 16.58 3.82
N ILE A 188 -6.19 15.28 3.83
CA ILE A 188 -7.30 14.63 4.53
C ILE A 188 -6.80 14.13 5.90
N ASN A 189 -7.37 14.66 6.97
CA ASN A 189 -7.05 14.32 8.35
C ASN A 189 -8.04 13.31 8.95
N LYS A 190 -8.50 12.36 8.15
CA LYS A 190 -9.40 11.28 8.56
C LYS A 190 -8.58 10.02 8.81
N VAL A 191 -8.92 9.26 9.84
CA VAL A 191 -8.33 7.94 10.04
C VAL A 191 -8.82 7.02 8.93
N VAL A 192 -7.89 6.48 8.16
CA VAL A 192 -8.15 5.58 7.03
C VAL A 192 -7.26 4.35 7.12
N SER A 193 -7.62 3.29 6.40
CA SER A 193 -6.84 2.06 6.32
C SER A 193 -6.75 1.57 4.88
N GLY A 194 -5.91 0.57 4.62
CA GLY A 194 -5.82 -0.05 3.30
C GLY A 194 -7.14 -0.63 2.79
N LEU A 195 -8.09 -0.94 3.68
CA LEU A 195 -9.42 -1.41 3.30
C LEU A 195 -10.24 -0.35 2.56
N ASP A 196 -9.98 0.93 2.85
CA ASP A 196 -10.73 2.07 2.33
C ASP A 196 -10.27 2.47 0.92
N LEU A 197 -9.13 1.93 0.48
CA LEU A 197 -8.52 2.30 -0.79
C LEU A 197 -9.40 1.93 -1.99
N LEU A 198 -9.87 0.69 -2.04
CA LEU A 198 -10.63 0.19 -3.18
C LEU A 198 -11.99 0.91 -3.36
N PRO A 199 -12.84 1.08 -2.33
CA PRO A 199 -14.08 1.85 -2.47
C PRO A 199 -13.83 3.32 -2.85
N THR A 200 -12.72 3.92 -2.37
CA THR A 200 -12.33 5.29 -2.75
C THR A 200 -11.97 5.38 -4.22
N ILE A 201 -11.18 4.44 -4.73
CA ILE A 201 -10.81 4.42 -6.15
C ILE A 201 -12.06 4.19 -7.02
N TYR A 202 -12.97 3.31 -6.63
CA TYR A 202 -14.22 3.10 -7.36
C TYR A 202 -15.05 4.39 -7.44
N ASN A 203 -15.19 5.11 -6.33
CA ASN A 203 -15.90 6.38 -6.31
C ASN A 203 -15.23 7.43 -7.20
N LEU A 204 -13.91 7.58 -7.14
CA LEU A 204 -13.16 8.55 -7.96
C LEU A 204 -13.31 8.27 -9.48
N TYR A 205 -13.46 7.01 -9.86
CA TYR A 205 -13.65 6.60 -11.26
C TYR A 205 -15.12 6.46 -11.66
N GLY A 206 -16.07 6.75 -10.76
CA GLY A 206 -17.50 6.59 -11.05
C GLY A 206 -17.93 5.15 -11.28
N ILE A 207 -17.18 4.17 -10.80
CA ILE A 207 -17.48 2.74 -10.92
C ILE A 207 -18.58 2.39 -9.93
N GLU A 208 -19.71 1.92 -10.43
CA GLU A 208 -20.81 1.44 -9.58
C GLU A 208 -20.44 0.13 -8.88
N TYR A 209 -20.63 0.07 -7.57
CA TYR A 209 -20.37 -1.12 -6.78
C TYR A 209 -21.32 -1.23 -5.57
N ASP A 210 -21.55 -2.44 -5.11
CA ASP A 210 -22.29 -2.69 -3.87
C ASP A 210 -21.35 -2.52 -2.66
N SER A 211 -21.49 -1.43 -1.95
CA SER A 211 -20.65 -1.09 -0.78
C SER A 211 -20.74 -2.14 0.35
N ARG A 212 -21.80 -2.96 0.39
CA ARG A 212 -21.96 -4.04 1.38
C ARG A 212 -20.97 -5.19 1.17
N LEU A 213 -20.38 -5.28 -0.03
CA LEU A 213 -19.40 -6.29 -0.41
C LEU A 213 -17.96 -5.88 -0.09
N LEU A 214 -17.73 -4.66 0.40
CA LEU A 214 -16.42 -4.15 0.75
C LEU A 214 -16.31 -3.91 2.26
N MET A 215 -15.16 -4.27 2.84
CA MET A 215 -14.89 -4.05 4.27
C MET A 215 -14.53 -2.61 4.59
N GLY A 216 -13.99 -1.87 3.61
CA GLY A 216 -13.63 -0.46 3.71
C GLY A 216 -14.76 0.47 3.33
N ARG A 217 -14.49 1.75 3.43
CA ARG A 217 -15.40 2.85 3.07
C ARG A 217 -14.66 3.87 2.22
N ASP A 218 -15.39 4.58 1.39
CA ASP A 218 -14.83 5.72 0.68
C ASP A 218 -14.27 6.77 1.66
N ILE A 219 -13.03 7.18 1.44
CA ILE A 219 -12.32 8.16 2.27
C ILE A 219 -13.04 9.51 2.26
N PHE A 220 -13.66 9.87 1.14
CA PHE A 220 -14.39 11.13 0.98
C PHE A 220 -15.80 11.12 1.55
N SER A 221 -16.31 9.96 1.97
CA SER A 221 -17.62 9.88 2.63
C SER A 221 -17.63 10.57 3.99
N GLU A 222 -18.80 10.95 4.50
CA GLU A 222 -18.95 11.51 5.85
C GLU A 222 -18.84 10.47 6.98
N SER A 223 -18.71 9.19 6.65
CA SER A 223 -18.58 8.13 7.64
C SER A 223 -17.35 8.31 8.53
N GLU A 224 -17.48 7.98 9.81
CA GLU A 224 -16.34 8.00 10.74
C GLU A 224 -15.23 7.06 10.26
N GLY A 225 -14.00 7.58 10.22
CA GLY A 225 -12.82 6.80 9.87
C GLY A 225 -12.47 5.78 10.96
N ILE A 226 -12.03 4.59 10.56
CA ILE A 226 -11.59 3.54 11.46
C ILE A 226 -10.43 2.76 10.84
N ALA A 227 -9.35 2.62 11.62
CA ALA A 227 -8.27 1.67 11.31
C ALA A 227 -8.24 0.57 12.38
N ILE A 228 -8.05 -0.68 11.96
CA ILE A 228 -8.16 -1.84 12.81
C ILE A 228 -6.85 -2.62 12.75
N LEU A 229 -6.28 -2.95 13.91
CA LEU A 229 -5.09 -3.78 14.03
C LEU A 229 -5.46 -5.27 14.12
N SER A 230 -4.49 -6.14 13.87
CA SER A 230 -4.68 -7.60 13.89
C SER A 230 -5.15 -8.14 15.24
N ASP A 231 -4.80 -7.48 16.34
CA ASP A 231 -5.26 -7.81 17.70
C ASP A 231 -6.63 -7.23 18.03
N ARG A 232 -7.36 -6.70 17.03
CA ARG A 232 -8.65 -6.02 17.14
C ARG A 232 -8.60 -4.68 17.90
N SER A 233 -7.43 -4.16 18.22
CA SER A 233 -7.29 -2.78 18.64
C SER A 233 -7.64 -1.86 17.48
N TRP A 234 -8.14 -0.66 17.78
CA TRP A 234 -8.61 0.22 16.73
C TRP A 234 -8.29 1.68 16.98
N ILE A 235 -8.33 2.46 15.93
CA ILE A 235 -8.09 3.90 15.90
C ILE A 235 -9.27 4.55 15.20
N THR A 236 -9.79 5.62 15.77
CA THR A 236 -10.74 6.55 15.13
C THR A 236 -10.22 7.97 15.26
N ASN A 237 -10.91 8.95 14.70
CA ASN A 237 -10.53 10.36 14.88
C ASN A 237 -10.61 10.84 16.34
N LYS A 238 -11.30 10.09 17.22
CA LYS A 238 -11.43 10.42 18.65
C LYS A 238 -10.28 9.88 19.50
N GLY A 239 -9.63 8.81 19.08
CA GLY A 239 -8.56 8.18 19.85
C GLY A 239 -8.29 6.73 19.46
N THR A 240 -7.54 6.06 20.32
CA THR A 240 -7.12 4.66 20.17
C THR A 240 -7.74 3.80 21.27
N TYR A 241 -8.15 2.58 20.93
CA TYR A 241 -8.58 1.56 21.87
C TYR A 241 -7.67 0.35 21.81
N ASN A 242 -7.11 -0.01 22.95
CA ASN A 242 -6.28 -1.20 23.08
C ASN A 242 -7.14 -2.36 23.61
N THR A 243 -7.37 -3.36 22.77
CA THR A 243 -8.21 -4.52 23.10
C THR A 243 -7.61 -5.40 24.22
N VAL A 244 -6.26 -5.40 24.36
CA VAL A 244 -5.58 -6.20 25.39
C VAL A 244 -5.74 -5.58 26.78
N THR A 245 -5.49 -4.25 26.90
CA THR A 245 -5.62 -3.52 28.17
C THR A 245 -7.04 -3.04 28.44
N LYS A 246 -7.92 -3.06 27.42
CA LYS A 246 -9.29 -2.53 27.42
C LYS A 246 -9.35 -1.02 27.73
N GLU A 247 -8.32 -0.30 27.37
CA GLU A 247 -8.19 1.14 27.62
C GLU A 247 -8.42 1.92 26.33
N PHE A 248 -9.22 2.98 26.43
CA PHE A 248 -9.35 4.00 25.40
C PHE A 248 -8.48 5.22 25.75
N LYS A 249 -7.70 5.70 24.80
CA LYS A 249 -6.91 6.90 24.92
C LYS A 249 -7.36 7.94 23.89
N SER A 250 -7.96 9.04 24.38
CA SER A 250 -8.41 10.15 23.53
C SER A 250 -7.23 10.94 22.95
N PHE A 251 -7.39 11.48 21.74
CA PHE A 251 -6.43 12.40 21.14
C PHE A 251 -6.57 13.85 21.66
N ASN A 252 -7.78 14.27 22.02
CA ASN A 252 -8.09 15.66 22.39
C ASN A 252 -8.49 15.81 23.87
N ASN A 253 -8.23 14.83 24.72
CA ASN A 253 -8.72 14.74 26.10
C ASN A 253 -10.26 14.81 26.23
N GLU A 254 -10.98 14.53 25.17
CA GLU A 254 -12.43 14.42 25.18
C GLU A 254 -12.85 13.08 25.78
N GLU A 255 -13.78 13.10 26.73
CA GLU A 255 -14.36 11.85 27.22
C GLU A 255 -15.26 11.25 26.13
N VAL A 256 -15.10 9.95 25.91
CA VAL A 256 -16.02 9.18 25.06
C VAL A 256 -16.90 8.29 25.91
N SER A 257 -18.15 8.15 25.52
CA SER A 257 -19.08 7.29 26.27
C SER A 257 -18.73 5.81 26.11
N LYS A 258 -19.14 5.01 27.07
CA LYS A 258 -19.00 3.55 26.98
C LYS A 258 -19.75 3.00 25.76
N GLU A 259 -20.92 3.54 25.45
CA GLU A 259 -21.74 3.16 24.30
C GLU A 259 -20.99 3.36 22.98
N TYR A 260 -20.18 4.43 22.87
CA TYR A 260 -19.33 4.65 21.71
C TYR A 260 -18.28 3.55 21.57
N ILE A 261 -17.59 3.21 22.66
CA ILE A 261 -16.57 2.14 22.66
C ILE A 261 -17.20 0.80 22.29
N ASP A 262 -18.36 0.47 22.90
CA ASP A 262 -19.08 -0.77 22.63
C ASP A 262 -19.56 -0.85 21.18
N LYS A 263 -20.01 0.27 20.61
CA LYS A 263 -20.39 0.38 19.20
C LYS A 263 -19.20 0.08 18.27
N ILE A 264 -18.05 0.71 18.51
CA ILE A 264 -16.87 0.48 17.67
C ILE A 264 -16.35 -0.95 17.82
N ASN A 265 -16.31 -1.49 19.04
CA ASN A 265 -15.96 -2.89 19.29
C ASN A 265 -16.88 -3.87 18.51
N SER A 266 -18.17 -3.57 18.47
CA SER A 266 -19.15 -4.38 17.69
C SER A 266 -18.84 -4.32 16.20
N ILE A 267 -18.54 -3.14 15.65
CA ILE A 267 -18.15 -2.95 14.24
C ILE A 267 -16.90 -3.77 13.93
N VAL A 268 -15.87 -3.69 14.78
CA VAL A 268 -14.62 -4.44 14.61
C VAL A 268 -14.89 -5.95 14.62
N TYR A 269 -15.66 -6.43 15.60
CA TYR A 269 -16.03 -7.83 15.67
C TYR A 269 -16.76 -8.31 14.42
N GLN A 270 -17.74 -7.53 13.95
CA GLN A 270 -18.50 -7.86 12.74
C GLN A 270 -17.60 -7.91 11.49
N LYS A 271 -16.66 -6.97 11.34
CA LYS A 271 -15.72 -6.99 10.20
C LYS A 271 -14.85 -8.25 10.18
N PHE A 272 -14.31 -8.67 11.32
CA PHE A 272 -13.55 -9.92 11.41
C PHE A 272 -14.43 -11.14 11.11
N SER A 273 -15.61 -11.22 11.71
CA SER A 273 -16.53 -12.34 11.51
C SER A 273 -16.98 -12.46 10.06
N MET A 274 -17.36 -11.34 9.44
CA MET A 274 -17.76 -11.32 8.03
C MET A 274 -16.62 -11.67 7.09
N SER A 275 -15.40 -11.17 7.37
CA SER A 275 -14.22 -11.53 6.58
C SER A 275 -13.96 -13.05 6.61
N SER A 276 -14.07 -13.68 7.79
CA SER A 276 -13.94 -15.13 7.93
C SER A 276 -15.02 -15.87 7.12
N LEU A 277 -16.28 -15.46 7.26
CA LEU A 277 -17.39 -16.08 6.53
C LEU A 277 -17.26 -15.95 5.00
N ILE A 278 -16.77 -14.81 4.52
CA ILE A 278 -16.49 -14.62 3.08
C ILE A 278 -15.51 -15.68 2.58
N LEU A 279 -14.45 -15.95 3.33
CA LEU A 279 -13.44 -16.95 2.96
C LEU A 279 -13.99 -18.38 3.13
N ASP A 280 -14.60 -18.69 4.26
CA ASP A 280 -15.10 -20.03 4.60
C ASP A 280 -16.17 -20.53 3.62
N TYR A 281 -16.99 -19.62 3.12
CA TYR A 281 -18.09 -19.94 2.20
C TYR A 281 -17.81 -19.63 0.72
N ASP A 282 -16.62 -19.14 0.38
CA ASP A 282 -16.28 -18.69 -0.98
C ASP A 282 -17.38 -17.74 -1.52
N TYR A 283 -17.71 -16.72 -0.72
CA TYR A 283 -18.93 -15.92 -0.86
C TYR A 283 -18.98 -15.18 -2.20
N TYR A 284 -17.90 -14.55 -2.60
CA TYR A 284 -17.87 -13.81 -3.87
C TYR A 284 -18.07 -14.71 -5.09
N LYS A 285 -17.51 -15.91 -5.09
CA LYS A 285 -17.74 -16.89 -6.14
C LYS A 285 -19.22 -17.31 -6.21
N LYS A 286 -19.88 -17.46 -5.06
CA LYS A 286 -21.33 -17.77 -5.02
C LYS A 286 -22.18 -16.64 -5.56
N LEU A 287 -21.72 -15.39 -5.46
CA LEU A 287 -22.39 -14.22 -6.05
C LEU A 287 -22.08 -14.04 -7.55
N GLY A 288 -21.13 -14.80 -8.11
CA GLY A 288 -20.71 -14.67 -9.51
C GLY A 288 -19.86 -13.41 -9.76
N ILE A 289 -19.14 -12.93 -8.75
CA ILE A 289 -18.28 -11.74 -8.82
C ILE A 289 -16.81 -12.15 -8.84
#